data_85ea13f24d74493a2841fe189d2ea3d8
#
_entry.id   85ea13f24d74493a2841fe189d2ea3d8
#
_cell.length_a   1.000
_cell.length_b   1.000
_cell.length_c   1.000
_cell.angle_alpha   90.00
_cell.angle_beta   90.00
_cell.angle_gamma   90.00
#
_symmetry.space_group_name_H-M   'P 1'
#
loop_
_entity.id
_entity.type
_entity.pdbx_description
1 polymer ?
#
loop_
_entity_poly.entity_id
_entity_poly.type
_entity_poly.pdbx_seq_one_letter_code
_entity_poly.pdbx_strand_id
1 'polypeptide(L)'
;DSELFVHLFHNEIHSQQGKSPLSAFKRTIEQLEGSWAIAAIIADHDSILVARNGAPLVIGRGSDSIVISSDIQPLYGSCSEVAFMNDGDVFSVSRKGVQSIDGGVVPEFEELVGTVESEDKGMFPHLMLKEIHDQPVSLSNVLGGRIGPGGSTAGLNGFSLNSEEIKELMLRDIASEFSFE
;
A
#
# COMPACT_ATOMS: atom_id res chain seq x y z
N ASP A 1 5.35 -7.98 13.59
CA ASP A 1 5.84 -8.00 12.20
C ASP A 1 6.92 -6.95 11.96
N SER A 2 6.72 -5.66 12.28
CA SER A 2 7.74 -4.62 12.11
C SER A 2 9.03 -4.91 12.90
N GLU A 3 8.93 -5.44 14.10
CA GLU A 3 10.08 -5.86 14.91
C GLU A 3 10.86 -6.99 14.23
N LEU A 4 10.17 -7.97 13.65
CA LEU A 4 10.81 -9.04 12.91
C LEU A 4 11.63 -8.51 11.73
N PHE A 5 11.08 -7.56 10.98
CA PHE A 5 11.81 -6.90 9.89
C PHE A 5 13.11 -6.24 10.40
N VAL A 6 13.04 -5.50 11.51
CA VAL A 6 14.21 -4.83 12.09
C VAL A 6 15.29 -5.83 12.47
N HIS A 7 14.94 -6.96 13.08
CA HIS A 7 15.89 -8.02 13.43
C HIS A 7 16.52 -8.68 12.20
N LEU A 8 15.72 -8.99 11.17
CA LEU A 8 16.24 -9.54 9.92
C LEU A 8 17.21 -8.57 9.25
N PHE A 9 16.81 -7.30 9.16
CA PHE A 9 17.63 -6.26 8.55
C PHE A 9 18.93 -6.03 9.32
N HIS A 10 18.87 -6.00 10.66
CA HIS A 10 20.05 -5.92 11.51
C HIS A 10 21.02 -7.08 11.27
N ASN A 11 20.52 -8.31 11.21
CA ASN A 11 21.31 -9.48 10.91
C ASN A 11 21.97 -9.40 9.53
N GLU A 12 21.24 -8.94 8.51
CA GLU A 12 21.77 -8.77 7.16
C GLU A 12 22.88 -7.71 7.09
N ILE A 13 22.76 -6.61 7.82
CA ILE A 13 23.80 -5.58 7.90
C ILE A 13 25.08 -6.17 8.54
N HIS A 14 24.94 -6.95 9.63
CA HIS A 14 26.09 -7.43 10.42
C HIS A 14 26.71 -8.72 9.87
N SER A 15 25.94 -9.54 9.16
CA SER A 15 26.44 -10.82 8.59
C SER A 15 27.44 -10.65 7.47
N GLN A 16 27.54 -9.47 6.88
CA GLN A 16 28.30 -9.22 5.67
C GLN A 16 29.23 -8.01 5.82
N GLN A 17 30.42 -8.24 6.37
CA GLN A 17 31.46 -7.22 6.47
C GLN A 17 31.69 -6.53 5.11
N GLY A 18 31.47 -5.22 5.05
CA GLY A 18 31.76 -4.38 3.89
C GLY A 18 30.67 -4.25 2.83
N LYS A 19 29.45 -4.78 3.04
CA LYS A 19 28.33 -4.54 2.13
C LYS A 19 27.49 -3.34 2.56
N SER A 20 27.02 -2.57 1.57
CA SER A 20 26.18 -1.40 1.75
C SER A 20 24.86 -1.74 2.46
N PRO A 21 24.34 -0.88 3.36
CA PRO A 21 22.99 -1.01 3.93
C PRO A 21 21.90 -1.19 2.89
N LEU A 22 22.05 -0.56 1.72
CA LEU A 22 21.16 -0.73 0.57
C LEU A 22 21.05 -2.19 0.12
N SER A 23 22.19 -2.89 0.01
CA SER A 23 22.19 -4.31 -0.38
C SER A 23 21.67 -5.22 0.73
N ALA A 24 21.85 -4.84 2.00
CA ALA A 24 21.26 -5.56 3.13
C ALA A 24 19.74 -5.40 3.14
N PHE A 25 19.24 -4.18 2.91
CA PHE A 25 17.79 -3.90 2.83
C PHE A 25 17.12 -4.75 1.74
N LYS A 26 17.73 -4.78 0.54
CA LYS A 26 17.23 -5.61 -0.55
C LYS A 26 17.11 -7.08 -0.16
N ARG A 27 18.18 -7.68 0.38
CA ARG A 27 18.15 -9.08 0.81
C ARG A 27 17.14 -9.34 1.94
N THR A 28 16.88 -8.35 2.77
CA THR A 28 15.88 -8.47 3.82
C THR A 28 14.47 -8.54 3.23
N ILE A 29 14.14 -7.63 2.30
CA ILE A 29 12.80 -7.62 1.69
C ILE A 29 12.54 -8.85 0.80
N GLU A 30 13.57 -9.43 0.19
CA GLU A 30 13.49 -10.68 -0.58
C GLU A 30 13.08 -11.91 0.28
N GLN A 31 13.22 -11.82 1.61
CA GLN A 31 12.83 -12.86 2.56
C GLN A 31 11.40 -12.67 3.09
N LEU A 32 10.75 -11.54 2.77
CA LEU A 32 9.42 -11.24 3.28
C LEU A 32 8.35 -11.83 2.38
N GLU A 33 7.37 -12.43 3.00
CA GLU A 33 6.17 -12.95 2.33
C GLU A 33 4.95 -12.10 2.66
N GLY A 34 3.92 -12.17 1.81
CA GLY A 34 2.65 -11.49 2.01
C GLY A 34 2.65 -10.03 1.57
N SER A 35 1.73 -9.25 2.15
CA SER A 35 1.51 -7.84 1.81
C SER A 35 2.18 -6.94 2.83
N TRP A 36 3.05 -6.04 2.38
CA TRP A 36 3.80 -5.12 3.23
C TRP A 36 4.21 -3.84 2.49
N ALA A 37 4.43 -2.78 3.26
CA ALA A 37 5.05 -1.52 2.84
C ALA A 37 6.02 -1.07 3.93
N ILE A 38 7.24 -0.76 3.57
CA ILE A 38 8.33 -0.47 4.50
C ILE A 38 8.99 0.85 4.16
N ALA A 39 9.19 1.68 5.17
CA ALA A 39 10.06 2.84 5.14
C ALA A 39 11.07 2.70 6.31
N ALA A 40 12.34 2.51 5.99
CA ALA A 40 13.40 2.27 6.96
C ALA A 40 14.40 3.44 7.00
N ILE A 41 14.63 3.94 8.21
CA ILE A 41 15.67 4.93 8.52
C ILE A 41 16.86 4.18 9.14
N ILE A 42 18.05 4.49 8.66
CA ILE A 42 19.29 3.89 9.16
C ILE A 42 20.15 5.00 9.77
N ALA A 43 20.68 4.74 10.96
CA ALA A 43 21.60 5.68 11.59
C ALA A 43 22.80 5.97 10.65
N ASP A 44 23.23 7.22 10.64
CA ASP A 44 24.34 7.72 9.81
C ASP A 44 24.12 7.66 8.28
N HIS A 45 22.87 7.46 7.85
CA HIS A 45 22.48 7.54 6.44
C HIS A 45 21.48 8.67 6.18
N ASP A 46 21.73 9.50 5.17
CA ASP A 46 20.91 10.65 4.79
C ASP A 46 19.67 10.27 3.95
N SER A 47 19.35 8.99 3.87
CA SER A 47 18.23 8.51 3.07
C SER A 47 17.32 7.55 3.83
N ILE A 48 16.06 7.57 3.43
CA ILE A 48 15.05 6.59 3.85
C ILE A 48 14.98 5.52 2.76
N LEU A 49 15.09 4.26 3.14
CA LEU A 49 14.91 3.14 2.23
C LEU A 49 13.44 2.75 2.21
N VAL A 50 12.87 2.66 1.02
CA VAL A 50 11.45 2.32 0.84
C VAL A 50 11.28 1.15 -0.10
N ALA A 51 10.33 0.28 0.23
CA ALA A 51 9.92 -0.84 -0.61
C ALA A 51 8.48 -1.24 -0.30
N ARG A 52 7.80 -1.83 -1.27
CA ARG A 52 6.44 -2.32 -1.09
C ARG A 52 6.19 -3.63 -1.84
N ASN A 53 5.22 -4.38 -1.34
CA ASN A 53 4.59 -5.52 -2.01
C ASN A 53 3.13 -5.63 -1.51
N GLY A 54 2.15 -5.51 -2.39
CA GLY A 54 0.72 -5.59 -2.08
C GLY A 54 0.14 -4.38 -1.32
N ALA A 55 0.79 -3.91 -0.25
CA ALA A 55 0.33 -2.75 0.50
C ALA A 55 0.68 -1.43 -0.22
N PRO A 56 -0.18 -0.38 -0.14
CA PRO A 56 0.07 0.88 -0.82
C PRO A 56 1.25 1.65 -0.22
N LEU A 57 2.03 2.31 -1.08
CA LEU A 57 3.06 3.26 -0.70
C LEU A 57 3.24 4.29 -1.83
N VAL A 58 3.22 5.56 -1.46
CA VAL A 58 3.36 6.70 -2.36
C VAL A 58 4.46 7.64 -1.90
N ILE A 59 5.08 8.33 -2.82
CA ILE A 59 6.13 9.33 -2.56
C ILE A 59 5.64 10.67 -3.07
N GLY A 60 5.45 11.64 -2.16
CA GLY A 60 5.10 13.01 -2.50
C GLY A 60 6.34 13.89 -2.57
N ARG A 61 6.39 14.80 -3.54
CA ARG A 61 7.44 15.82 -3.67
C ARG A 61 6.84 17.20 -3.43
N GLY A 62 7.34 17.88 -2.41
CA GLY A 62 7.09 19.29 -2.13
C GLY A 62 8.25 20.18 -2.57
N SER A 63 8.20 21.48 -2.26
CA SER A 63 9.24 22.44 -2.57
C SER A 63 10.59 22.10 -1.93
N ASP A 64 10.58 21.73 -0.65
CA ASP A 64 11.79 21.46 0.14
C ASP A 64 11.72 20.12 0.90
N SER A 65 10.73 19.29 0.59
CA SER A 65 10.48 18.06 1.29
C SER A 65 10.07 16.92 0.36
N ILE A 66 10.38 15.71 0.79
CA ILE A 66 9.82 14.50 0.22
C ILE A 66 9.07 13.79 1.34
N VAL A 67 7.84 13.38 1.07
CA VAL A 67 6.95 12.73 2.02
C VAL A 67 6.66 11.32 1.53
N ILE A 68 6.73 10.35 2.43
CA ILE A 68 6.40 8.96 2.17
C ILE A 68 5.12 8.64 2.96
N SER A 69 4.13 8.10 2.29
CA SER A 69 2.83 7.80 2.88
C SER A 69 2.23 6.53 2.30
N SER A 70 1.35 5.90 3.05
CA SER A 70 0.51 4.79 2.54
C SER A 70 -0.72 5.28 1.79
N ASP A 71 -1.04 6.60 1.87
CA ASP A 71 -2.18 7.22 1.23
C ASP A 71 -1.78 8.56 0.62
N ILE A 72 -2.51 8.99 -0.41
CA ILE A 72 -2.34 10.27 -1.09
C ILE A 72 -2.83 11.46 -0.25
N GLN A 73 -3.82 11.24 0.62
CA GLN A 73 -4.47 12.29 1.40
C GLN A 73 -3.50 13.16 2.22
N PRO A 74 -2.51 12.59 2.95
CA PRO A 74 -1.55 13.40 3.71
C PRO A 74 -0.62 14.25 2.85
N LEU A 75 -0.54 14.00 1.53
CA LEU A 75 0.33 14.73 0.62
C LEU A 75 -0.27 16.07 0.18
N TYR A 76 -1.61 16.17 0.16
CA TYR A 76 -2.27 17.40 -0.22
C TYR A 76 -1.86 18.57 0.69
N GLY A 77 -1.58 19.71 0.07
CA GLY A 77 -1.17 20.94 0.77
C GLY A 77 0.32 20.98 1.15
N SER A 78 1.04 19.85 1.13
CA SER A 78 2.48 19.78 1.41
C SER A 78 3.32 19.36 0.20
N CYS A 79 2.72 18.67 -0.77
CA CYS A 79 3.37 18.21 -1.99
C CYS A 79 2.68 18.76 -3.22
N SER A 80 3.44 18.96 -4.29
CA SER A 80 2.94 19.35 -5.62
C SER A 80 2.92 18.20 -6.62
N GLU A 81 3.68 17.16 -6.34
CA GLU A 81 3.79 15.97 -7.20
C GLU A 81 3.74 14.70 -6.36
N VAL A 82 3.26 13.62 -6.97
CA VAL A 82 3.19 12.30 -6.35
C VAL A 82 3.71 11.24 -7.31
N ALA A 83 4.39 10.25 -6.77
CA ALA A 83 4.77 9.05 -7.50
C ALA A 83 4.21 7.81 -6.77
N PHE A 84 3.57 6.93 -7.52
CA PHE A 84 3.06 5.66 -7.02
C PHE A 84 4.12 4.58 -7.19
N MET A 85 4.38 3.84 -6.14
CA MET A 85 5.28 2.70 -6.20
C MET A 85 4.55 1.46 -6.69
N ASN A 86 5.23 0.64 -7.49
CA ASN A 86 4.74 -0.67 -7.90
C ASN A 86 5.22 -1.76 -6.93
N ASP A 87 4.61 -2.94 -7.00
CA ASP A 87 5.07 -4.09 -6.22
C ASP A 87 6.46 -4.51 -6.64
N GLY A 88 7.33 -4.69 -5.66
CA GLY A 88 8.74 -5.00 -5.88
C GLY A 88 9.65 -3.79 -6.08
N ASP A 89 9.12 -2.57 -6.15
CA ASP A 89 9.94 -1.35 -6.22
C ASP A 89 10.74 -1.15 -4.93
N VAL A 90 12.02 -0.77 -5.09
CA VAL A 90 12.94 -0.50 -3.99
C VAL A 90 13.70 0.79 -4.27
N PHE A 91 13.47 1.80 -3.44
CA PHE A 91 14.09 3.11 -3.62
C PHE A 91 14.81 3.60 -2.37
N SER A 92 15.82 4.43 -2.61
CA SER A 92 16.46 5.29 -1.62
C SER A 92 15.94 6.71 -1.81
N VAL A 93 15.29 7.25 -0.80
CA VAL A 93 14.67 8.57 -0.80
C VAL A 93 15.48 9.50 0.08
N SER A 94 15.97 10.59 -0.47
CA SER A 94 16.76 11.61 0.23
C SER A 94 16.33 13.00 -0.17
N ARG A 95 16.86 14.03 0.47
CA ARG A 95 16.64 15.43 0.06
C ARG A 95 17.09 15.73 -1.38
N LYS A 96 17.96 14.90 -1.95
CA LYS A 96 18.45 15.02 -3.34
C LYS A 96 17.50 14.39 -4.35
N GLY A 97 16.48 13.66 -3.89
CA GLY A 97 15.50 12.97 -4.72
C GLY A 97 15.39 11.48 -4.42
N VAL A 98 14.74 10.78 -5.33
CA VAL A 98 14.50 9.34 -5.29
C VAL A 98 15.48 8.65 -6.23
N GLN A 99 16.10 7.56 -5.77
CA GLN A 99 17.04 6.75 -6.54
C GLN A 99 16.63 5.28 -6.43
N SER A 100 16.66 4.56 -7.55
CA SER A 100 16.48 3.12 -7.55
C SER A 100 17.73 2.44 -6.95
N ILE A 101 17.50 1.47 -6.06
CA ILE A 101 18.58 0.68 -5.45
C ILE A 101 19.12 -0.35 -6.45
N ASP A 102 18.30 -0.79 -7.38
CA ASP A 102 18.62 -1.84 -8.36
C ASP A 102 19.07 -1.30 -9.72
N GLY A 103 19.20 0.02 -9.85
CA GLY A 103 19.43 0.65 -11.16
C GLY A 103 18.20 0.59 -12.09
N GLY A 104 17.04 0.23 -11.54
CA GLY A 104 15.77 0.28 -12.22
C GLY A 104 15.28 1.70 -12.49
N VAL A 105 14.11 1.79 -13.10
CA VAL A 105 13.49 3.07 -13.42
C VAL A 105 12.99 3.74 -12.12
N VAL A 106 13.32 5.00 -11.94
CA VAL A 106 12.74 5.83 -10.85
C VAL A 106 11.29 6.07 -11.18
N PRO A 107 10.36 6.04 -10.19
CA PRO A 107 8.95 6.25 -10.45
C PRO A 107 8.71 7.63 -11.07
N GLU A 108 7.82 7.68 -12.04
CA GLU A 108 7.41 8.92 -12.68
C GLU A 108 6.56 9.74 -11.71
N PHE A 109 6.87 11.02 -11.58
CA PHE A 109 6.13 11.94 -10.74
C PHE A 109 5.04 12.63 -11.56
N GLU A 110 3.82 12.55 -11.08
CA GLU A 110 2.65 13.20 -11.66
C GLU A 110 2.25 14.39 -10.81
N GLU A 111 1.63 15.40 -11.42
CA GLU A 111 1.12 16.56 -10.70
C GLU A 111 0.02 16.13 -9.72
N LEU A 112 0.16 16.51 -8.45
CA LEU A 112 -0.82 16.23 -7.42
C LEU A 112 -1.97 17.22 -7.52
N VAL A 113 -2.98 16.89 -8.35
CA VAL A 113 -4.18 17.71 -8.52
C VAL A 113 -5.24 17.28 -7.53
N GLY A 114 -5.71 18.20 -6.72
CA GLY A 114 -6.76 17.98 -5.75
C GLY A 114 -6.60 18.81 -4.49
N THR A 115 -7.58 18.74 -3.64
CA THR A 115 -7.54 19.34 -2.32
C THR A 115 -7.83 18.25 -1.31
N VAL A 116 -7.31 18.40 -0.09
CA VAL A 116 -7.80 17.62 1.05
C VAL A 116 -9.31 17.81 1.06
N GLU A 117 -10.06 16.80 0.67
CA GLU A 117 -11.45 16.76 1.10
C GLU A 117 -11.35 16.75 2.62
N SER A 118 -11.68 17.87 3.24
CA SER A 118 -11.86 17.89 4.68
C SER A 118 -12.95 16.87 4.93
N GLU A 119 -12.59 15.69 5.40
CA GLU A 119 -13.55 14.71 5.84
C GLU A 119 -14.35 15.38 6.94
N ASP A 120 -15.45 16.03 6.50
CA ASP A 120 -16.36 16.69 7.41
C ASP A 120 -16.95 15.60 8.30
N LYS A 121 -16.62 15.65 9.58
CA LYS A 121 -17.20 14.76 10.59
C LYS A 121 -18.72 14.88 10.67
N GLY A 122 -19.29 15.93 10.07
CA GLY A 122 -20.69 16.25 10.20
C GLY A 122 -21.06 16.42 11.68
N MET A 123 -22.12 15.72 12.11
CA MET A 123 -22.57 15.73 13.50
C MET A 123 -21.87 14.70 14.41
N PHE A 124 -20.90 13.95 13.89
CA PHE A 124 -20.22 12.90 14.64
C PHE A 124 -18.97 13.42 15.38
N PRO A 125 -18.70 12.99 16.62
CA PRO A 125 -17.50 13.40 17.36
C PRO A 125 -16.20 12.84 16.76
N HIS A 126 -16.28 11.71 16.05
CA HIS A 126 -15.13 10.99 15.47
C HIS A 126 -15.43 10.55 14.04
N LEU A 127 -14.43 10.59 13.14
CA LEU A 127 -14.52 10.12 11.75
C LEU A 127 -14.93 8.64 11.69
N MET A 128 -14.30 7.79 12.49
CA MET A 128 -14.64 6.36 12.56
C MET A 128 -16.11 6.12 12.86
N LEU A 129 -16.72 6.91 13.74
CA LEU A 129 -18.15 6.78 14.05
C LEU A 129 -19.00 7.17 12.84
N LYS A 130 -18.64 8.23 12.12
CA LYS A 130 -19.28 8.61 10.87
C LYS A 130 -19.19 7.48 9.84
N GLU A 131 -17.98 6.93 9.61
CA GLU A 131 -17.74 5.84 8.67
C GLU A 131 -18.59 4.61 9.00
N ILE A 132 -18.72 4.24 10.28
CA ILE A 132 -19.60 3.15 10.71
C ILE A 132 -21.05 3.42 10.28
N HIS A 133 -21.53 4.65 10.46
CA HIS A 133 -22.89 5.03 10.07
C HIS A 133 -23.08 5.17 8.55
N ASP A 134 -22.02 5.48 7.82
CA ASP A 134 -22.03 5.59 6.36
C ASP A 134 -21.99 4.23 5.65
N GLN A 135 -21.59 3.14 6.35
CA GLN A 135 -21.48 1.79 5.76
C GLN A 135 -22.74 1.34 5.01
N PRO A 136 -23.97 1.50 5.51
CA PRO A 136 -25.16 1.07 4.77
C PRO A 136 -25.31 1.78 3.42
N VAL A 137 -24.98 3.08 3.37
CA VAL A 137 -25.04 3.87 2.14
C VAL A 137 -23.94 3.46 1.19
N SER A 138 -22.73 3.29 1.68
CA SER A 138 -21.56 2.85 0.91
C SER A 138 -21.79 1.47 0.29
N LEU A 139 -22.29 0.52 1.08
CA LEU A 139 -22.66 -0.82 0.60
C LEU A 139 -23.78 -0.75 -0.44
N SER A 140 -24.81 0.05 -0.20
CA SER A 140 -25.90 0.25 -1.17
C SER A 140 -25.38 0.78 -2.50
N ASN A 141 -24.46 1.74 -2.47
CA ASN A 141 -23.85 2.32 -3.67
C ASN A 141 -22.97 1.29 -4.42
N VAL A 142 -22.17 0.51 -3.70
CA VAL A 142 -21.34 -0.54 -4.29
C VAL A 142 -22.17 -1.66 -4.89
N LEU A 143 -23.28 -2.03 -4.23
CA LEU A 143 -24.19 -3.09 -4.68
C LEU A 143 -25.17 -2.60 -5.74
N GLY A 144 -25.37 -1.28 -5.86
CA GLY A 144 -26.26 -0.67 -6.84
C GLY A 144 -25.92 -1.10 -8.27
N GLY A 145 -26.91 -1.73 -8.93
CA GLY A 145 -26.76 -2.27 -10.29
C GLY A 145 -25.94 -3.58 -10.38
N ARG A 146 -25.45 -4.10 -9.25
CA ARG A 146 -24.69 -5.36 -9.20
C ARG A 146 -25.49 -6.54 -8.67
N ILE A 147 -26.59 -6.27 -7.98
CA ILE A 147 -27.53 -7.29 -7.51
C ILE A 147 -28.76 -7.25 -8.39
N GLY A 148 -29.08 -8.38 -9.02
CA GLY A 148 -30.27 -8.55 -9.83
C GLY A 148 -31.57 -8.59 -8.99
N PRO A 149 -32.75 -8.46 -9.64
CA PRO A 149 -34.04 -8.52 -8.96
C PRO A 149 -34.19 -9.80 -8.15
N GLY A 150 -34.49 -9.64 -6.86
CA GLY A 150 -34.66 -10.77 -5.94
C GLY A 150 -33.37 -11.29 -5.29
N GLY A 151 -32.23 -10.65 -5.51
CA GLY A 151 -30.96 -10.99 -4.85
C GLY A 151 -30.33 -12.32 -5.30
N SER A 152 -30.82 -12.90 -6.39
CA SER A 152 -30.38 -14.22 -6.86
C SER A 152 -29.21 -14.20 -7.84
N THR A 153 -28.81 -13.04 -8.32
CA THR A 153 -27.68 -12.89 -9.26
C THR A 153 -26.84 -11.69 -8.87
N ALA A 154 -25.52 -11.83 -8.93
CA ALA A 154 -24.58 -10.74 -8.79
C ALA A 154 -23.90 -10.49 -10.14
N GLY A 155 -23.93 -9.24 -10.64
CA GLY A 155 -23.26 -8.81 -11.87
C GLY A 155 -22.05 -7.94 -11.53
N LEU A 156 -20.87 -8.33 -11.97
CA LEU A 156 -19.71 -7.46 -12.06
C LEU A 156 -19.59 -7.02 -13.53
N ASN A 157 -19.28 -5.76 -13.81
CA ASN A 157 -19.19 -5.23 -15.17
C ASN A 157 -18.36 -6.16 -16.09
N GLY A 158 -19.05 -6.86 -17.02
CA GLY A 158 -18.45 -7.87 -17.89
C GLY A 158 -18.32 -9.27 -17.32
N PHE A 159 -18.80 -9.52 -16.09
CA PHE A 159 -18.75 -10.82 -15.42
C PHE A 159 -20.13 -11.12 -14.80
N SER A 160 -20.79 -12.16 -15.26
CA SER A 160 -22.02 -12.65 -14.63
C SER A 160 -21.77 -14.05 -14.07
N LEU A 161 -21.77 -14.17 -12.75
CA LEU A 161 -21.68 -15.44 -12.06
C LEU A 161 -23.09 -15.81 -11.53
N ASN A 162 -23.50 -17.01 -11.74
CA ASN A 162 -24.71 -17.54 -11.11
C ASN A 162 -24.43 -17.99 -9.67
N SER A 163 -25.50 -18.29 -8.91
CA SER A 163 -25.38 -18.62 -7.49
C SER A 163 -24.54 -19.88 -7.21
N GLU A 164 -24.46 -20.82 -8.16
CA GLU A 164 -23.69 -22.05 -8.01
C GLU A 164 -22.20 -21.79 -8.29
N GLU A 165 -21.89 -20.99 -9.30
CA GLU A 165 -20.52 -20.58 -9.61
C GLU A 165 -19.90 -19.74 -8.48
N ILE A 166 -20.68 -18.87 -7.84
CA ILE A 166 -20.25 -18.11 -6.66
C ILE A 166 -19.96 -19.06 -5.48
N LYS A 167 -20.82 -20.03 -5.24
CA LYS A 167 -20.60 -21.03 -4.19
C LYS A 167 -19.37 -21.88 -4.45
N GLU A 168 -19.15 -22.28 -5.69
CA GLU A 168 -17.98 -23.08 -6.07
C GLU A 168 -16.67 -22.30 -5.90
N LEU A 169 -16.65 -21.02 -6.26
CA LEU A 169 -15.52 -20.14 -6.01
C LEU A 169 -15.24 -19.96 -4.51
N MET A 170 -16.26 -19.68 -3.71
CA MET A 170 -16.11 -19.52 -2.26
C MET A 170 -15.63 -20.81 -1.59
N LEU A 171 -16.10 -21.98 -2.05
CA LEU A 171 -15.67 -23.27 -1.51
C LEU A 171 -14.23 -23.62 -1.88
N ARG A 172 -13.76 -23.20 -3.06
CA ARG A 172 -12.37 -23.39 -3.49
C ARG A 172 -11.40 -22.55 -2.69
N ASP A 173 -11.74 -21.29 -2.40
CA ASP A 173 -10.91 -20.41 -1.56
C ASP A 173 -10.82 -20.93 -0.13
N ILE A 174 -11.95 -21.30 0.48
CA ILE A 174 -11.98 -21.89 1.82
C ILE A 174 -11.18 -23.19 1.85
N ALA A 175 -11.29 -24.04 0.85
CA ALA A 175 -10.55 -25.32 0.80
C ALA A 175 -9.04 -25.10 0.61
N SER A 176 -8.60 -24.02 -0.04
CA SER A 176 -7.17 -23.70 -0.20
C SER A 176 -6.54 -23.14 1.08
N GLU A 177 -7.32 -22.43 1.90
CA GLU A 177 -6.85 -21.90 3.20
C GLU A 177 -6.77 -22.95 4.31
N PHE A 178 -7.52 -24.06 4.20
CA PHE A 178 -7.57 -25.12 5.22
C PHE A 178 -6.80 -26.41 4.85
N SER A 179 -6.07 -26.45 3.74
CA SER A 179 -5.13 -27.55 3.46
C SER A 179 -3.83 -27.34 4.22
N PHE A 180 -3.85 -27.64 5.51
CA PHE A 180 -2.62 -27.90 6.28
C PHE A 180 -2.15 -29.32 5.96
N GLU A 181 -1.01 -29.47 5.29
CA GLU A 181 -0.17 -30.66 5.39
C GLU A 181 0.71 -30.58 6.65
#